data_830967ff83b094be14e9eff1014781b2
#
_entry.id   830967ff83b094be14e9eff1014781b2
#
_cell.length_a   1.000
_cell.length_b   1.000
_cell.length_c   1.000
_cell.angle_alpha   90.00
_cell.angle_beta   90.00
_cell.angle_gamma   90.00
#
_symmetry.space_group_name_H-M   'P 1'
#
loop_
_entity.id
_entity.type
_entity.pdbx_description
1 polymer ?
#
loop_
_entity_poly.entity_id
_entity_poly.type
_entity_poly.pdbx_seq_one_letter_code
_entity_poly.pdbx_strand_id
1 'polypeptide(L)'
;VKGDKENTQKMNIGVILSGGQAPGGHNVICGLFDAIKKMNPENKLYGFLMGPGGLVDHDYKELTADFIEKYRNTGGFDMIGSGRTKLEKEDQFEKGLQIIRKLDIKAIVIIGGDDSNTNACVLAEYYAAKKYGVQVIGCPKTIDGDLKNDQIETSFGFDTATKTYSEIIGNIERDSNSARKYWHFIKLMGRSASHIALECALQTHPNICLISEEIQEKDMTLNQIVERIATAVAHRAEQGDNFGVVLVPEGLIEFIPAIGRLIAELNDLLAAHGSEYKDLNIKEQRAYILSHLSADNAATFRTLPSGVARQLSLDRDPHGNVQVSLIETEELLAEMVGDLLAEWAKEGKYNGKFATIHHFLGYEGRCAAPSNFDADYCYALGTSAAHLIANGKTGYMAIVKNTTAKPEDWKAGGVPITMMMNMERRNGEMKPVIRKALVDLNGKPFKTFAAQRDEWAYTTSYVYPGPVQYWGPSDVCDQCTKTLQLEHE
;
A
#
# COMPACT_ATOMS: atom_id res chain seq x y z
N VAL A 1 22.48 2.64 14.98
CA VAL A 1 22.93 3.70 15.90
C VAL A 1 23.04 3.11 17.30
N LYS A 2 24.21 3.19 17.92
CA LYS A 2 24.36 2.88 19.34
C LYS A 2 24.06 4.15 20.13
N GLY A 3 23.17 4.07 21.10
CA GLY A 3 22.92 5.12 22.07
C GLY A 3 23.86 4.95 23.27
N ASP A 4 24.44 6.05 23.71
CA ASP A 4 25.41 5.99 24.82
C ASP A 4 24.71 6.14 26.17
N LYS A 5 23.61 6.89 26.23
CA LYS A 5 22.86 7.09 27.47
C LYS A 5 21.45 7.63 27.16
N GLU A 6 20.46 7.00 27.74
CA GLU A 6 19.07 7.45 27.55
C GLU A 6 18.74 8.65 28.43
N ASN A 7 18.04 9.61 27.86
CA ASN A 7 17.50 10.72 28.61
C ASN A 7 16.18 10.29 29.27
N THR A 8 16.17 10.29 30.60
CA THR A 8 15.00 9.95 31.42
C THR A 8 14.26 11.19 31.94
N GLN A 9 14.67 12.40 31.52
CA GLN A 9 13.94 13.60 31.87
C GLN A 9 12.53 13.58 31.28
N LYS A 10 11.59 14.26 31.96
CA LYS A 10 10.23 14.40 31.46
C LYS A 10 10.23 14.98 30.06
N MET A 11 9.50 14.32 29.16
CA MET A 11 9.29 14.79 27.79
C MET A 11 7.87 14.45 27.31
N ASN A 12 7.24 15.38 26.63
CA ASN A 12 5.99 15.13 25.93
C ASN A 12 6.31 14.87 24.46
N ILE A 13 5.58 13.94 23.86
CA ILE A 13 5.77 13.53 22.46
C ILE A 13 4.47 13.65 21.71
N GLY A 14 4.53 14.11 20.46
CA GLY A 14 3.42 14.10 19.53
C GLY A 14 3.53 12.96 18.55
N VAL A 15 2.41 12.38 18.13
CA VAL A 15 2.35 11.32 17.12
C VAL A 15 1.31 11.64 16.06
N ILE A 16 1.64 11.30 14.82
CA ILE A 16 0.81 11.54 13.62
C ILE A 16 0.73 10.25 12.81
N LEU A 17 -0.50 9.84 12.44
CA LEU A 17 -0.73 8.83 11.42
C LEU A 17 -0.94 9.52 10.06
N SER A 18 -0.11 9.21 9.07
CA SER A 18 -0.09 9.92 7.79
C SER A 18 -0.27 8.99 6.59
N GLY A 19 -1.10 9.39 5.64
CA GLY A 19 -1.36 8.69 4.42
C GLY A 19 -2.44 7.60 4.53
N GLY A 20 -2.42 6.63 3.61
CA GLY A 20 -3.36 5.50 3.64
C GLY A 20 -3.14 4.59 4.84
N GLN A 21 -4.20 3.93 5.28
CA GLN A 21 -4.15 3.02 6.43
C GLN A 21 -3.32 1.77 6.15
N ALA A 22 -2.78 1.20 7.21
CA ALA A 22 -2.10 -0.09 7.19
C ALA A 22 -2.26 -0.79 8.54
N PRO A 23 -2.37 -2.13 8.57
CA PRO A 23 -2.47 -2.89 9.82
C PRO A 23 -1.24 -2.66 10.71
N GLY A 24 -1.45 -2.41 11.98
CA GLY A 24 -0.38 -2.26 12.97
C GLY A 24 -0.03 -0.81 13.35
N GLY A 25 -0.63 0.22 12.71
CA GLY A 25 -0.39 1.61 13.09
C GLY A 25 -0.71 1.92 14.54
N HIS A 26 -1.78 1.35 15.08
CA HIS A 26 -2.13 1.46 16.50
C HIS A 26 -1.05 0.82 17.40
N ASN A 27 -0.46 -0.31 16.99
CA ASN A 27 0.62 -0.96 17.75
C ASN A 27 1.91 -0.15 17.77
N VAL A 28 2.21 0.61 16.71
CA VAL A 28 3.34 1.57 16.75
C VAL A 28 3.11 2.60 17.86
N ILE A 29 1.89 3.15 17.94
CA ILE A 29 1.52 4.11 19.00
C ILE A 29 1.57 3.45 20.38
N CYS A 30 1.08 2.21 20.52
CA CYS A 30 1.16 1.46 21.78
C CYS A 30 2.61 1.23 22.23
N GLY A 31 3.49 0.79 21.33
CA GLY A 31 4.90 0.59 21.61
C GLY A 31 5.63 1.87 22.00
N LEU A 32 5.30 2.98 21.29
CA LEU A 32 5.81 4.32 21.64
C LEU A 32 5.34 4.74 23.04
N PHE A 33 4.05 4.60 23.33
CA PHE A 33 3.44 4.96 24.62
C PHE A 33 4.07 4.17 25.77
N ASP A 34 4.10 2.86 25.66
CA ASP A 34 4.64 1.98 26.70
C ASP A 34 6.12 2.29 26.98
N ALA A 35 6.92 2.49 25.91
CA ALA A 35 8.33 2.81 26.04
C ALA A 35 8.57 4.16 26.75
N ILE A 36 7.88 5.21 26.35
CA ILE A 36 8.07 6.53 27.00
C ILE A 36 7.57 6.56 28.44
N LYS A 37 6.50 5.81 28.75
CA LYS A 37 6.01 5.65 30.12
C LYS A 37 6.96 4.86 31.00
N LYS A 38 7.64 3.85 30.44
CA LYS A 38 8.69 3.10 31.13
C LYS A 38 9.93 3.97 31.42
N MET A 39 10.30 4.85 30.48
CA MET A 39 11.41 5.80 30.68
C MET A 39 11.10 6.82 31.78
N ASN A 40 9.92 7.41 31.76
CA ASN A 40 9.45 8.33 32.78
C ASN A 40 7.90 8.30 32.81
N PRO A 41 7.28 7.92 33.95
CA PRO A 41 5.82 7.84 34.08
C PRO A 41 5.08 9.19 33.85
N GLU A 42 5.78 10.32 34.01
CA GLU A 42 5.21 11.66 33.76
C GLU A 42 5.16 12.06 32.28
N ASN A 43 5.81 11.28 31.39
CA ASN A 43 5.77 11.53 29.95
C ASN A 43 4.34 11.47 29.43
N LYS A 44 4.00 12.38 28.50
CA LYS A 44 2.71 12.42 27.85
C LYS A 44 2.85 12.16 26.35
N LEU A 45 1.88 11.46 25.79
CA LEU A 45 1.74 11.27 24.35
C LEU A 45 0.50 12.03 23.85
N TYR A 46 0.68 12.85 22.83
CA TYR A 46 -0.39 13.58 22.16
C TYR A 46 -0.55 13.06 20.73
N GLY A 47 -1.75 12.61 20.38
CA GLY A 47 -2.10 12.26 19.00
C GLY A 47 -2.66 13.48 18.27
N PHE A 48 -2.07 13.86 17.15
CA PHE A 48 -2.64 14.89 16.27
C PHE A 48 -3.69 14.23 15.36
N LEU A 49 -4.90 14.81 15.34
CA LEU A 49 -6.05 14.19 14.71
C LEU A 49 -6.04 14.41 13.20
N MET A 50 -6.54 13.42 12.46
CA MET A 50 -6.70 13.46 11.01
C MET A 50 -5.39 13.73 10.24
N GLY A 51 -4.27 13.25 10.76
CA GLY A 51 -2.97 13.31 10.10
C GLY A 51 -2.18 14.62 10.34
N PRO A 52 -1.26 14.99 9.42
CA PRO A 52 -0.42 16.18 9.60
C PRO A 52 -1.21 17.49 9.69
N GLY A 53 -2.46 17.52 9.15
CA GLY A 53 -3.35 18.67 9.29
C GLY A 53 -3.62 19.03 10.74
N GLY A 54 -3.80 18.03 11.61
CA GLY A 54 -4.04 18.24 13.04
C GLY A 54 -2.93 19.01 13.76
N LEU A 55 -1.68 18.88 13.30
CA LEU A 55 -0.57 19.68 13.82
C LEU A 55 -0.72 21.17 13.45
N VAL A 56 -1.16 21.46 12.23
CA VAL A 56 -1.34 22.83 11.71
C VAL A 56 -2.60 23.49 12.30
N ASP A 57 -3.66 22.72 12.44
CA ASP A 57 -4.97 23.20 12.90
C ASP A 57 -5.10 23.15 14.42
N HIS A 58 -4.07 22.68 15.13
CA HIS A 58 -4.03 22.51 16.59
C HIS A 58 -5.10 21.54 17.10
N ASP A 59 -5.44 20.53 16.30
CA ASP A 59 -6.40 19.50 16.66
C ASP A 59 -5.68 18.25 17.17
N TYR A 60 -5.83 17.96 18.46
CA TYR A 60 -5.07 16.93 19.17
C TYR A 60 -5.83 16.33 20.34
N LYS A 61 -5.36 15.18 20.77
CA LYS A 61 -5.86 14.48 21.96
C LYS A 61 -4.70 13.94 22.78
N GLU A 62 -4.75 14.06 24.11
CA GLU A 62 -3.86 13.33 24.99
C GLU A 62 -4.24 11.86 24.99
N LEU A 63 -3.27 10.97 24.70
CA LEU A 63 -3.46 9.53 24.65
C LEU A 63 -3.13 8.94 26.03
N THR A 64 -4.15 8.54 26.77
CA THR A 64 -4.05 7.93 28.11
C THR A 64 -3.94 6.42 28.01
N ALA A 65 -3.50 5.73 29.06
CA ALA A 65 -3.40 4.28 29.12
C ALA A 65 -4.74 3.60 28.78
N ASP A 66 -5.83 4.03 29.44
CA ASP A 66 -7.18 3.47 29.21
C ASP A 66 -7.67 3.68 27.76
N PHE A 67 -7.22 4.77 27.13
CA PHE A 67 -7.56 5.02 25.72
C PHE A 67 -6.73 4.14 24.78
N ILE A 68 -5.42 4.05 25.00
CA ILE A 68 -4.49 3.22 24.21
C ILE A 68 -4.90 1.74 24.22
N GLU A 69 -5.31 1.23 25.39
CA GLU A 69 -5.62 -0.21 25.56
C GLU A 69 -6.79 -0.67 24.67
N LYS A 70 -7.72 0.22 24.36
CA LYS A 70 -8.86 -0.06 23.45
C LYS A 70 -8.44 -0.33 22.00
N TYR A 71 -7.26 0.12 21.62
CA TYR A 71 -6.74 0.04 20.25
C TYR A 71 -5.58 -0.95 20.09
N ARG A 72 -5.10 -1.52 21.17
CA ARG A 72 -4.02 -2.52 21.13
C ARG A 72 -4.45 -3.71 20.27
N ASN A 73 -3.60 -4.09 19.29
CA ASN A 73 -3.84 -5.17 18.33
C ASN A 73 -5.09 -4.99 17.45
N THR A 74 -5.56 -3.77 17.26
CA THR A 74 -6.67 -3.47 16.34
C THR A 74 -6.15 -2.95 15.00
N GLY A 75 -6.94 -3.15 13.94
CA GLY A 75 -6.66 -2.61 12.62
C GLY A 75 -7.10 -1.16 12.45
N GLY A 76 -6.86 -0.61 11.28
CA GLY A 76 -7.25 0.76 10.95
C GLY A 76 -6.34 1.84 11.55
N PHE A 77 -6.76 3.11 11.40
CA PHE A 77 -6.10 4.29 11.93
C PHE A 77 -7.06 5.18 12.74
N ASP A 78 -8.18 4.62 13.18
CA ASP A 78 -9.26 5.33 13.84
C ASP A 78 -8.95 5.78 15.28
N MET A 79 -7.82 5.37 15.86
CA MET A 79 -7.33 5.86 17.14
C MET A 79 -7.21 7.41 17.14
N ILE A 80 -6.65 7.97 16.07
CA ILE A 80 -6.46 9.43 15.90
C ILE A 80 -6.80 9.90 14.47
N GLY A 81 -7.27 9.00 13.61
CA GLY A 81 -7.48 9.29 12.19
C GLY A 81 -6.19 9.47 11.41
N SER A 82 -6.31 9.64 10.11
CA SER A 82 -5.21 9.80 9.18
C SER A 82 -5.54 10.84 8.12
N GLY A 83 -4.52 11.49 7.57
CA GLY A 83 -4.69 12.49 6.51
C GLY A 83 -3.47 12.59 5.61
N ARG A 84 -3.64 13.29 4.48
CA ARG A 84 -2.61 13.46 3.44
C ARG A 84 -2.14 14.91 3.29
N THR A 85 -2.36 15.75 4.29
CA THR A 85 -1.86 17.14 4.30
C THR A 85 -0.34 17.13 4.21
N LYS A 86 0.20 17.79 3.20
CA LYS A 86 1.65 17.98 3.07
C LYS A 86 2.09 19.18 3.89
N LEU A 87 3.13 19.00 4.67
CA LEU A 87 3.81 20.06 5.39
C LEU A 87 5.00 20.54 4.54
N GLU A 88 4.79 21.56 3.71
CA GLU A 88 5.80 22.04 2.76
C GLU A 88 6.10 23.54 2.93
N LYS A 89 5.21 24.26 3.62
CA LYS A 89 5.28 25.73 3.74
C LYS A 89 5.76 26.15 5.12
N GLU A 90 6.54 27.22 5.18
CA GLU A 90 7.09 27.78 6.42
C GLU A 90 5.97 28.18 7.41
N ASP A 91 4.86 28.73 6.92
CA ASP A 91 3.72 29.07 7.77
C ASP A 91 3.08 27.86 8.45
N GLN A 92 3.04 26.71 7.77
CA GLN A 92 2.57 25.44 8.35
C GLN A 92 3.52 24.95 9.46
N PHE A 93 4.83 25.04 9.24
CA PHE A 93 5.84 24.66 10.23
C PHE A 93 5.78 25.52 11.47
N GLU A 94 5.60 26.83 11.31
CA GLU A 94 5.48 27.78 12.43
C GLU A 94 4.16 27.60 13.21
N LYS A 95 3.03 27.35 12.53
CA LYS A 95 1.78 26.98 13.20
C LYS A 95 1.94 25.71 14.02
N GLY A 96 2.53 24.68 13.44
CA GLY A 96 2.84 23.45 14.16
C GLY A 96 3.74 23.69 15.38
N LEU A 97 4.74 24.57 15.26
CA LEU A 97 5.63 24.92 16.36
C LEU A 97 4.90 25.60 17.53
N GLN A 98 3.86 26.39 17.26
CA GLN A 98 3.06 27.05 18.31
C GLN A 98 2.42 25.99 19.22
N ILE A 99 1.77 24.97 18.68
CA ILE A 99 1.14 23.92 19.49
C ILE A 99 2.18 23.01 20.16
N ILE A 100 3.30 22.73 19.50
CA ILE A 100 4.43 21.97 20.06
C ILE A 100 4.93 22.67 21.34
N ARG A 101 5.15 23.99 21.28
CA ARG A 101 5.57 24.78 22.43
C ARG A 101 4.50 24.84 23.53
N LYS A 102 3.24 25.03 23.16
CA LYS A 102 2.12 25.08 24.11
C LYS A 102 2.01 23.81 24.94
N LEU A 103 2.25 22.65 24.33
CA LEU A 103 2.15 21.33 24.96
C LEU A 103 3.50 20.84 25.53
N ASP A 104 4.56 21.66 25.44
CA ASP A 104 5.93 21.30 25.83
C ASP A 104 6.41 19.97 25.15
N ILE A 105 6.04 19.79 23.88
CA ILE A 105 6.43 18.62 23.10
C ILE A 105 7.90 18.73 22.69
N LYS A 106 8.67 17.68 22.93
CA LYS A 106 10.10 17.59 22.58
C LYS A 106 10.35 16.85 21.27
N ALA A 107 9.43 16.01 20.88
CA ALA A 107 9.57 15.22 19.65
C ALA A 107 8.22 14.95 18.98
N ILE A 108 8.23 14.84 17.64
CA ILE A 108 7.12 14.38 16.82
C ILE A 108 7.50 13.07 16.16
N VAL A 109 6.62 12.07 16.25
CA VAL A 109 6.73 10.81 15.53
C VAL A 109 5.73 10.80 14.38
N ILE A 110 6.21 10.63 13.14
CA ILE A 110 5.38 10.57 11.93
C ILE A 110 5.37 9.13 11.43
N ILE A 111 4.20 8.51 11.47
CA ILE A 111 3.97 7.13 11.03
C ILE A 111 3.35 7.21 9.64
N GLY A 112 4.09 6.83 8.59
CA GLY A 112 3.59 6.97 7.24
C GLY A 112 4.50 6.37 6.16
N GLY A 113 4.09 6.51 4.91
CA GLY A 113 4.81 6.02 3.74
C GLY A 113 6.02 6.89 3.35
N ASP A 114 6.45 6.72 2.11
CA ASP A 114 7.59 7.45 1.51
C ASP A 114 7.40 8.97 1.55
N ASP A 115 6.26 9.48 1.06
CA ASP A 115 5.97 10.93 1.09
C ASP A 115 5.90 11.50 2.51
N SER A 116 5.31 10.75 3.45
CA SER A 116 5.19 11.17 4.84
C SER A 116 6.55 11.22 5.54
N ASN A 117 7.42 10.26 5.27
CA ASN A 117 8.78 10.24 5.82
C ASN A 117 9.69 11.29 5.13
N THR A 118 9.45 11.59 3.86
CA THR A 118 10.07 12.74 3.18
C THR A 118 9.68 14.05 3.89
N ASN A 119 8.41 14.25 4.19
CA ASN A 119 7.95 15.40 4.98
C ASN A 119 8.54 15.42 6.40
N ALA A 120 8.67 14.26 7.05
CA ALA A 120 9.32 14.16 8.36
C ALA A 120 10.78 14.66 8.30
N CYS A 121 11.51 14.33 7.23
CA CYS A 121 12.88 14.81 7.01
C CYS A 121 12.91 16.33 6.84
N VAL A 122 12.07 16.90 5.99
CA VAL A 122 12.00 18.35 5.76
C VAL A 122 11.67 19.11 7.05
N LEU A 123 10.72 18.59 7.84
CA LEU A 123 10.35 19.18 9.13
C LEU A 123 11.51 19.10 10.14
N ALA A 124 12.22 17.95 10.17
CA ALA A 124 13.39 17.77 11.03
C ALA A 124 14.52 18.76 10.70
N GLU A 125 14.82 18.94 9.42
CA GLU A 125 15.83 19.90 8.93
C GLU A 125 15.46 21.34 9.25
N TYR A 126 14.19 21.72 9.05
CA TYR A 126 13.69 23.04 9.37
C TYR A 126 13.84 23.37 10.87
N TYR A 127 13.39 22.47 11.74
CA TYR A 127 13.48 22.68 13.19
C TYR A 127 14.94 22.66 13.68
N ALA A 128 15.80 21.85 13.08
CA ALA A 128 17.22 21.83 13.39
C ALA A 128 17.92 23.12 12.95
N ALA A 129 17.68 23.60 11.71
CA ALA A 129 18.24 24.84 11.19
C ALA A 129 17.84 26.06 12.03
N LYS A 130 16.59 26.13 12.46
CA LYS A 130 16.07 27.20 13.34
C LYS A 130 16.44 26.99 14.82
N LYS A 131 17.10 25.89 15.18
CA LYS A 131 17.50 25.55 16.57
C LYS A 131 16.32 25.52 17.56
N TYR A 132 15.17 25.02 17.11
CA TYR A 132 13.97 24.97 17.96
C TYR A 132 13.99 23.86 19.02
N GLY A 133 14.92 22.92 18.92
CA GLY A 133 15.09 21.83 19.89
C GLY A 133 14.02 20.74 19.81
N VAL A 134 13.27 20.67 18.70
CA VAL A 134 12.24 19.67 18.45
C VAL A 134 12.81 18.57 17.57
N GLN A 135 12.67 17.32 18.02
CA GLN A 135 13.09 16.15 17.27
C GLN A 135 11.95 15.64 16.37
N VAL A 136 12.27 15.07 15.23
CA VAL A 136 11.31 14.41 14.35
C VAL A 136 11.82 13.04 13.97
N ILE A 137 11.01 12.01 14.21
CA ILE A 137 11.30 10.60 13.90
C ILE A 137 10.21 10.06 12.97
N GLY A 138 10.62 9.34 11.93
CA GLY A 138 9.72 8.64 11.02
C GLY A 138 9.58 7.15 11.39
N CYS A 139 8.43 6.56 11.02
CA CYS A 139 8.22 5.11 11.05
C CYS A 139 7.74 4.64 9.67
N PRO A 140 8.34 3.55 9.12
CA PRO A 140 8.05 3.10 7.76
C PRO A 140 6.72 2.34 7.70
N LYS A 141 5.76 2.89 6.97
CA LYS A 141 4.43 2.32 6.78
C LYS A 141 4.11 2.21 5.29
N THR A 142 3.86 1.01 4.80
CA THR A 142 3.14 0.76 3.54
C THR A 142 2.72 -0.70 3.46
N ILE A 143 1.52 -0.98 2.95
CA ILE A 143 1.14 -2.34 2.59
C ILE A 143 1.78 -2.80 1.27
N ASP A 144 2.25 -1.86 0.44
CA ASP A 144 2.71 -2.15 -0.93
C ASP A 144 4.05 -2.90 -0.98
N GLY A 145 4.79 -2.95 0.14
CA GLY A 145 6.10 -3.61 0.21
C GLY A 145 7.23 -2.84 -0.48
N ASP A 146 6.95 -1.63 -0.97
CA ASP A 146 7.85 -0.80 -1.78
C ASP A 146 8.79 0.09 -0.97
N LEU A 147 8.59 0.22 0.34
CA LEU A 147 9.51 0.88 1.27
C LEU A 147 10.45 -0.16 1.88
N LYS A 148 11.37 -0.63 1.07
CA LYS A 148 12.34 -1.68 1.38
C LYS A 148 13.70 -1.34 0.79
N ASN A 149 14.77 -1.56 1.55
CA ASN A 149 16.17 -1.36 1.14
C ASN A 149 17.11 -2.09 2.09
N ASP A 150 18.43 -1.91 1.96
CA ASP A 150 19.44 -2.55 2.83
C ASP A 150 19.29 -2.22 4.32
N GLN A 151 18.56 -1.17 4.67
CA GLN A 151 18.32 -0.74 6.05
C GLN A 151 16.95 -1.13 6.56
N ILE A 152 15.94 -1.22 5.69
CA ILE A 152 14.56 -1.57 5.99
C ILE A 152 14.26 -2.91 5.32
N GLU A 153 14.16 -3.98 6.10
CA GLU A 153 13.89 -5.33 5.58
C GLU A 153 12.43 -5.47 5.13
N THR A 154 11.52 -4.80 5.82
CA THR A 154 10.09 -4.75 5.48
C THR A 154 9.46 -3.48 6.06
N SER A 155 8.37 -3.02 5.49
CA SER A 155 7.50 -1.99 6.06
C SER A 155 6.28 -2.64 6.69
N PHE A 156 5.76 -2.06 7.77
CA PHE A 156 4.63 -2.66 8.45
C PHE A 156 3.34 -2.56 7.63
N GLY A 157 2.48 -3.53 7.83
CA GLY A 157 1.21 -3.69 7.14
C GLY A 157 1.26 -4.59 5.92
N PHE A 158 2.43 -4.79 5.32
CA PHE A 158 2.62 -5.71 4.19
C PHE A 158 2.31 -7.16 4.57
N ASP A 159 2.88 -7.65 5.69
CA ASP A 159 2.68 -9.02 6.16
C ASP A 159 1.19 -9.32 6.40
N THR A 160 0.50 -8.46 7.13
CA THR A 160 -0.93 -8.64 7.40
C THR A 160 -1.78 -8.54 6.14
N ALA A 161 -1.54 -7.53 5.30
CA ALA A 161 -2.33 -7.34 4.09
C ALA A 161 -2.21 -8.53 3.15
N THR A 162 -0.99 -9.02 2.91
CA THR A 162 -0.75 -10.17 2.02
C THR A 162 -1.32 -11.46 2.58
N LYS A 163 -1.23 -11.70 3.89
CA LYS A 163 -1.86 -12.86 4.55
C LYS A 163 -3.38 -12.79 4.48
N THR A 164 -3.98 -11.63 4.71
CA THR A 164 -5.42 -11.44 4.60
C THR A 164 -5.90 -11.70 3.18
N TYR A 165 -5.23 -11.16 2.19
CA TYR A 165 -5.57 -11.41 0.78
C TYR A 165 -5.36 -12.88 0.40
N SER A 166 -4.27 -13.50 0.85
CA SER A 166 -3.99 -14.92 0.55
C SER A 166 -5.02 -15.87 1.15
N GLU A 167 -5.54 -15.58 2.34
CA GLU A 167 -6.66 -16.31 2.92
C GLU A 167 -7.91 -16.22 2.04
N ILE A 168 -8.28 -15.00 1.63
CA ILE A 168 -9.46 -14.77 0.77
C ILE A 168 -9.27 -15.44 -0.59
N ILE A 169 -8.09 -15.29 -1.21
CA ILE A 169 -7.75 -15.94 -2.49
C ILE A 169 -7.85 -17.47 -2.35
N GLY A 170 -7.28 -18.05 -1.30
CA GLY A 170 -7.37 -19.49 -1.05
C GLY A 170 -8.81 -19.98 -0.89
N ASN A 171 -9.71 -19.20 -0.28
CA ASN A 171 -11.13 -19.51 -0.19
C ASN A 171 -11.81 -19.45 -1.57
N ILE A 172 -11.47 -18.46 -2.41
CA ILE A 172 -11.94 -18.34 -3.80
C ILE A 172 -11.42 -19.51 -4.65
N GLU A 173 -10.15 -19.88 -4.51
CA GLU A 173 -9.55 -21.03 -5.20
C GLU A 173 -10.23 -22.35 -4.81
N ARG A 174 -10.60 -22.48 -3.53
CA ARG A 174 -11.34 -23.65 -3.04
C ARG A 174 -12.74 -23.70 -3.64
N ASP A 175 -13.45 -22.57 -3.72
CA ASP A 175 -14.74 -22.48 -4.40
C ASP A 175 -14.61 -22.79 -5.89
N SER A 176 -13.64 -22.17 -6.57
CA SER A 176 -13.36 -22.36 -7.98
C SER A 176 -13.11 -23.85 -8.30
N ASN A 177 -12.28 -24.53 -7.50
CA ASN A 177 -12.00 -25.96 -7.65
C ASN A 177 -13.22 -26.84 -7.33
N SER A 178 -14.05 -26.43 -6.39
CA SER A 178 -15.27 -27.17 -6.00
C SER A 178 -16.37 -27.04 -7.04
N ALA A 179 -16.64 -25.81 -7.50
CA ALA A 179 -17.70 -25.50 -8.47
C ALA A 179 -17.30 -25.80 -9.91
N ARG A 180 -16.00 -25.69 -10.25
CA ARG A 180 -15.40 -25.91 -11.58
C ARG A 180 -16.06 -25.09 -12.71
N LYS A 181 -16.44 -23.81 -12.41
CA LYS A 181 -17.32 -23.04 -13.31
C LYS A 181 -16.77 -21.71 -13.78
N TYR A 182 -16.00 -21.00 -12.95
CA TYR A 182 -15.71 -19.58 -13.15
C TYR A 182 -14.20 -19.33 -13.21
N TRP A 183 -13.83 -18.33 -14.01
CA TRP A 183 -12.54 -17.68 -13.94
C TRP A 183 -12.67 -16.45 -13.04
N HIS A 184 -11.94 -16.44 -11.92
CA HIS A 184 -11.93 -15.35 -10.98
C HIS A 184 -10.77 -14.41 -11.32
N PHE A 185 -11.10 -13.16 -11.65
CA PHE A 185 -10.13 -12.10 -11.85
C PHE A 185 -10.06 -11.26 -10.58
N ILE A 186 -8.93 -11.28 -9.91
CA ILE A 186 -8.76 -10.68 -8.58
C ILE A 186 -7.73 -9.56 -8.69
N LYS A 187 -8.21 -8.31 -8.62
CA LYS A 187 -7.35 -7.15 -8.49
C LYS A 187 -6.88 -7.03 -7.05
N LEU A 188 -5.57 -6.86 -6.87
CA LEU A 188 -4.91 -6.69 -5.57
C LEU A 188 -4.39 -5.27 -5.44
N MET A 189 -4.68 -4.64 -4.31
CA MET A 189 -4.13 -3.33 -3.97
C MET A 189 -2.59 -3.37 -4.00
N GLY A 190 -1.97 -2.24 -4.31
CA GLY A 190 -0.52 -2.11 -4.51
C GLY A 190 -0.25 -1.40 -5.84
N ARG A 191 -0.18 -0.06 -5.80
CA ARG A 191 -0.09 0.76 -7.02
C ARG A 191 1.31 0.79 -7.61
N SER A 192 2.31 0.92 -6.75
CA SER A 192 3.66 1.30 -7.19
C SER A 192 4.57 0.12 -7.50
N ALA A 193 4.19 -1.08 -7.12
CA ALA A 193 4.96 -2.31 -7.32
C ALA A 193 4.05 -3.54 -7.13
N SER A 194 4.48 -4.68 -7.65
CA SER A 194 3.71 -5.93 -7.63
C SER A 194 4.09 -6.87 -6.47
N HIS A 195 4.67 -6.35 -5.38
CA HIS A 195 5.09 -7.18 -4.24
C HIS A 195 3.92 -7.95 -3.61
N ILE A 196 2.75 -7.31 -3.46
CA ILE A 196 1.55 -7.97 -2.91
C ILE A 196 1.10 -9.11 -3.81
N ALA A 197 1.04 -8.88 -5.13
CA ALA A 197 0.63 -9.91 -6.08
C ALA A 197 1.61 -11.09 -6.09
N LEU A 198 2.92 -10.81 -6.06
CA LEU A 198 3.96 -11.85 -6.00
C LEU A 198 3.87 -12.67 -4.71
N GLU A 199 3.69 -12.01 -3.56
CA GLU A 199 3.56 -12.68 -2.26
C GLU A 199 2.33 -13.57 -2.22
N CYS A 200 1.16 -13.04 -2.64
CA CYS A 200 -0.07 -13.82 -2.71
C CYS A 200 0.06 -15.01 -3.68
N ALA A 201 0.73 -14.83 -4.83
CA ALA A 201 0.95 -15.93 -5.77
C ALA A 201 1.83 -17.04 -5.17
N LEU A 202 2.88 -16.68 -4.43
CA LEU A 202 3.73 -17.66 -3.74
C LEU A 202 3.01 -18.39 -2.60
N GLN A 203 1.97 -17.78 -2.02
CA GLN A 203 1.18 -18.38 -0.94
C GLN A 203 0.01 -19.23 -1.44
N THR A 204 -0.54 -19.00 -2.64
CA THR A 204 -1.79 -19.60 -3.10
C THR A 204 -1.67 -20.41 -4.39
N HIS A 205 -0.66 -20.17 -5.21
CA HIS A 205 -0.41 -20.81 -6.51
C HIS A 205 -1.58 -20.65 -7.52
N PRO A 206 -2.02 -19.42 -7.82
CA PRO A 206 -3.07 -19.15 -8.79
C PRO A 206 -2.64 -19.56 -10.20
N ASN A 207 -3.59 -19.76 -11.10
CA ASN A 207 -3.26 -20.12 -12.49
C ASN A 207 -2.45 -19.02 -13.17
N ILE A 208 -2.78 -17.76 -12.93
CA ILE A 208 -2.04 -16.62 -13.49
C ILE A 208 -1.85 -15.57 -12.41
N CYS A 209 -0.64 -15.06 -12.31
CA CYS A 209 -0.33 -13.83 -11.61
C CYS A 209 0.45 -12.91 -12.53
N LEU A 210 -0.06 -11.71 -12.74
CA LEU A 210 0.63 -10.68 -13.52
C LEU A 210 1.60 -9.94 -12.60
N ILE A 211 2.82 -9.71 -13.08
CA ILE A 211 3.85 -8.93 -12.39
C ILE A 211 4.15 -7.71 -13.27
N SER A 212 3.78 -6.54 -12.79
CA SER A 212 3.84 -5.30 -13.57
C SER A 212 5.25 -4.97 -14.05
N GLU A 213 6.25 -5.21 -13.21
CA GLU A 213 7.66 -4.98 -13.52
C GLU A 213 8.16 -5.89 -14.67
N GLU A 214 7.70 -7.14 -14.73
CA GLU A 214 8.02 -8.04 -15.84
C GLU A 214 7.37 -7.58 -17.14
N ILE A 215 6.13 -7.10 -17.06
CA ILE A 215 5.40 -6.56 -18.21
C ILE A 215 6.12 -5.35 -18.79
N GLN A 216 6.60 -4.48 -17.93
CA GLN A 216 7.37 -3.30 -18.32
C GLN A 216 8.71 -3.68 -18.93
N GLU A 217 9.49 -4.59 -18.31
CA GLU A 217 10.80 -5.01 -18.82
C GLU A 217 10.71 -5.70 -20.18
N LYS A 218 9.65 -6.48 -20.39
CA LYS A 218 9.41 -7.18 -21.67
C LYS A 218 8.70 -6.33 -22.73
N ASP A 219 8.44 -5.06 -22.44
CA ASP A 219 7.68 -4.13 -23.31
C ASP A 219 6.37 -4.75 -23.82
N MET A 220 5.64 -5.43 -22.94
CA MET A 220 4.41 -6.12 -23.30
C MET A 220 3.27 -5.13 -23.55
N THR A 221 2.52 -5.40 -24.61
CA THR A 221 1.27 -4.68 -24.91
C THR A 221 0.09 -5.30 -24.14
N LEU A 222 -1.01 -4.55 -24.01
CA LEU A 222 -2.24 -5.05 -23.41
C LEU A 222 -2.76 -6.31 -24.14
N ASN A 223 -2.68 -6.33 -25.47
CA ASN A 223 -3.11 -7.49 -26.26
C ASN A 223 -2.27 -8.74 -25.98
N GLN A 224 -0.96 -8.59 -25.81
CA GLN A 224 -0.08 -9.73 -25.45
C GLN A 224 -0.39 -10.27 -24.05
N ILE A 225 -0.77 -9.40 -23.12
CA ILE A 225 -1.22 -9.82 -21.78
C ILE A 225 -2.52 -10.63 -21.89
N VAL A 226 -3.48 -10.11 -22.66
CA VAL A 226 -4.76 -10.78 -22.94
C VAL A 226 -4.56 -12.13 -23.62
N GLU A 227 -3.69 -12.22 -24.63
CA GLU A 227 -3.35 -13.47 -25.33
C GLU A 227 -2.73 -14.50 -24.39
N ARG A 228 -1.83 -14.06 -23.50
CA ARG A 228 -1.23 -14.96 -22.48
C ARG A 228 -2.30 -15.57 -21.57
N ILE A 229 -3.27 -14.77 -21.12
CA ILE A 229 -4.37 -15.26 -20.27
C ILE A 229 -5.28 -16.20 -21.08
N ALA A 230 -5.70 -15.79 -22.29
CA ALA A 230 -6.56 -16.59 -23.16
C ALA A 230 -5.93 -17.96 -23.51
N THR A 231 -4.61 -18.00 -23.73
CA THR A 231 -3.88 -19.25 -23.98
C THR A 231 -3.99 -20.21 -22.81
N ALA A 232 -3.82 -19.74 -21.57
CA ALA A 232 -3.98 -20.58 -20.39
C ALA A 232 -5.43 -21.06 -20.23
N VAL A 233 -6.40 -20.18 -20.45
CA VAL A 233 -7.84 -20.53 -20.44
C VAL A 233 -8.16 -21.62 -21.46
N ALA A 234 -7.68 -21.48 -22.71
CA ALA A 234 -7.93 -22.43 -23.78
C ALA A 234 -7.28 -23.80 -23.49
N HIS A 235 -6.03 -23.80 -23.04
CA HIS A 235 -5.33 -25.03 -22.69
C HIS A 235 -6.03 -25.80 -21.55
N ARG A 236 -6.50 -25.11 -20.51
CA ARG A 236 -7.26 -25.75 -19.43
C ARG A 236 -8.61 -26.26 -19.89
N ALA A 237 -9.27 -25.54 -20.79
CA ALA A 237 -10.55 -25.97 -21.38
C ALA A 237 -10.41 -27.27 -22.19
N GLU A 238 -9.29 -27.50 -22.89
CA GLU A 238 -8.98 -28.76 -23.59
C GLU A 238 -8.93 -29.95 -22.61
N GLN A 239 -8.55 -29.69 -21.35
CA GLN A 239 -8.52 -30.70 -20.29
C GLN A 239 -9.88 -30.83 -19.55
N GLY A 240 -10.88 -30.05 -19.94
CA GLY A 240 -12.19 -29.99 -19.29
C GLY A 240 -12.27 -29.03 -18.10
N ASP A 241 -11.22 -28.28 -17.83
CA ASP A 241 -11.12 -27.33 -16.70
C ASP A 241 -11.49 -25.90 -17.16
N ASN A 242 -12.77 -25.56 -17.05
CA ASN A 242 -13.30 -24.26 -17.43
C ASN A 242 -13.33 -23.28 -16.22
N PHE A 243 -12.33 -23.30 -15.39
CA PHE A 243 -12.21 -22.49 -14.18
C PHE A 243 -10.76 -22.14 -13.89
N GLY A 244 -10.56 -21.08 -13.09
CA GLY A 244 -9.21 -20.66 -12.70
C GLY A 244 -9.20 -19.34 -11.95
N VAL A 245 -8.02 -18.92 -11.54
CA VAL A 245 -7.78 -17.68 -10.80
C VAL A 245 -6.66 -16.88 -11.45
N VAL A 246 -6.94 -15.60 -11.68
CA VAL A 246 -6.01 -14.61 -12.24
C VAL A 246 -5.81 -13.49 -11.23
N LEU A 247 -4.58 -13.29 -10.76
CA LEU A 247 -4.21 -12.16 -9.91
C LEU A 247 -3.70 -10.99 -10.75
N VAL A 248 -4.28 -9.80 -10.52
CA VAL A 248 -4.01 -8.58 -11.28
C VAL A 248 -3.51 -7.49 -10.32
N PRO A 249 -2.28 -6.99 -10.46
CA PRO A 249 -1.82 -5.86 -9.66
C PRO A 249 -2.62 -4.59 -9.98
N GLU A 250 -2.98 -3.81 -8.97
CA GLU A 250 -3.70 -2.53 -9.12
C GLU A 250 -3.00 -1.57 -10.09
N GLY A 251 -1.66 -1.50 -10.02
CA GLY A 251 -0.85 -0.60 -10.83
C GLY A 251 -0.56 -1.05 -12.26
N LEU A 252 -1.03 -2.23 -12.68
CA LEU A 252 -0.69 -2.85 -13.96
C LEU A 252 -0.73 -1.89 -15.16
N ILE A 253 -1.77 -1.08 -15.24
CA ILE A 253 -2.00 -0.16 -16.37
C ILE A 253 -0.84 0.85 -16.55
N GLU A 254 -0.26 1.33 -15.45
CA GLU A 254 0.86 2.29 -15.48
C GLU A 254 2.16 1.64 -15.99
N PHE A 255 2.29 0.33 -15.82
CA PHE A 255 3.48 -0.43 -16.22
C PHE A 255 3.43 -0.95 -17.66
N ILE A 256 2.30 -0.86 -18.34
CA ILE A 256 2.23 -1.12 -19.78
C ILE A 256 2.87 0.06 -20.51
N PRO A 257 4.02 -0.11 -21.22
CA PRO A 257 4.86 1.03 -21.59
C PRO A 257 4.16 2.10 -22.44
N ALA A 258 3.31 1.69 -23.38
CA ALA A 258 2.52 2.63 -24.20
C ALA A 258 1.54 3.44 -23.36
N ILE A 259 0.87 2.80 -22.40
CA ILE A 259 -0.10 3.45 -21.51
C ILE A 259 0.63 4.29 -20.46
N GLY A 260 1.75 3.82 -19.93
CA GLY A 260 2.59 4.59 -19.00
C GLY A 260 3.07 5.92 -19.59
N ARG A 261 3.53 5.92 -20.86
CA ARG A 261 3.90 7.15 -21.58
C ARG A 261 2.71 8.09 -21.76
N LEU A 262 1.56 7.55 -22.10
CA LEU A 262 0.31 8.32 -22.21
C LEU A 262 -0.07 8.96 -20.87
N ILE A 263 0.00 8.21 -19.76
CA ILE A 263 -0.30 8.71 -18.41
C ILE A 263 0.64 9.85 -18.03
N ALA A 264 1.94 9.71 -18.32
CA ALA A 264 2.92 10.76 -18.03
C ALA A 264 2.57 12.07 -18.77
N GLU A 265 2.27 11.99 -20.07
CA GLU A 265 1.89 13.18 -20.87
C GLU A 265 0.55 13.77 -20.40
N LEU A 266 -0.43 12.93 -20.04
CA LEU A 266 -1.69 13.40 -19.47
C LEU A 266 -1.49 14.10 -18.11
N ASN A 267 -0.61 13.61 -17.27
CA ASN A 267 -0.31 14.26 -16.00
C ASN A 267 0.30 15.65 -16.19
N ASP A 268 1.24 15.80 -17.13
CA ASP A 268 1.83 17.08 -17.47
C ASP A 268 0.78 18.04 -18.09
N LEU A 269 -0.05 17.55 -19.01
CA LEU A 269 -1.13 18.31 -19.64
C LEU A 269 -2.14 18.85 -18.63
N LEU A 270 -2.63 17.99 -17.74
CA LEU A 270 -3.64 18.37 -16.75
C LEU A 270 -3.07 19.22 -15.62
N ALA A 271 -1.77 19.09 -15.31
CA ALA A 271 -1.09 19.99 -14.37
C ALA A 271 -0.96 21.40 -14.94
N ALA A 272 -0.70 21.54 -16.24
CA ALA A 272 -0.54 22.83 -16.93
C ALA A 272 -1.89 23.55 -17.20
N HIS A 273 -2.94 22.81 -17.50
CA HIS A 273 -4.22 23.34 -18.03
C HIS A 273 -5.45 22.92 -17.23
N GLY A 274 -5.29 22.45 -16.00
CA GLY A 274 -6.38 21.86 -15.20
C GLY A 274 -7.59 22.79 -14.96
N SER A 275 -7.40 24.11 -14.91
CA SER A 275 -8.49 25.07 -14.74
C SER A 275 -9.41 25.16 -15.99
N GLU A 276 -8.83 25.18 -17.17
CA GLU A 276 -9.56 25.23 -18.44
C GLU A 276 -10.29 23.91 -18.71
N TYR A 277 -9.66 22.80 -18.37
CA TYR A 277 -10.15 21.46 -18.60
C TYR A 277 -11.38 21.10 -17.76
N LYS A 278 -11.47 21.57 -16.50
CA LYS A 278 -12.55 21.24 -15.56
C LYS A 278 -13.91 21.78 -15.99
N ASP A 279 -13.93 22.87 -16.73
CA ASP A 279 -15.17 23.52 -17.19
C ASP A 279 -15.76 22.87 -18.45
N LEU A 280 -15.05 21.91 -19.07
CA LEU A 280 -15.45 21.21 -20.29
C LEU A 280 -16.38 20.03 -19.99
N ASN A 281 -17.33 19.76 -20.86
CA ASN A 281 -18.13 18.53 -20.84
C ASN A 281 -17.28 17.31 -21.30
N ILE A 282 -17.75 16.08 -21.05
CA ILE A 282 -17.01 14.82 -21.32
C ILE A 282 -16.52 14.70 -22.77
N LYS A 283 -17.33 15.15 -23.75
CA LYS A 283 -16.96 15.10 -25.18
C LYS A 283 -15.89 16.13 -25.51
N GLU A 284 -16.02 17.31 -24.95
CA GLU A 284 -15.05 18.40 -25.08
C GLU A 284 -13.74 18.04 -24.38
N GLN A 285 -13.77 17.43 -23.18
CA GLN A 285 -12.61 16.92 -22.48
C GLN A 285 -11.83 15.91 -23.33
N ARG A 286 -12.52 14.95 -23.94
CA ARG A 286 -11.89 13.98 -24.85
C ARG A 286 -11.27 14.64 -26.09
N ALA A 287 -11.94 15.60 -26.69
CA ALA A 287 -11.42 16.35 -27.84
C ALA A 287 -10.21 17.19 -27.45
N TYR A 288 -10.26 17.85 -26.30
CA TYR A 288 -9.17 18.63 -25.73
C TYR A 288 -7.91 17.79 -25.54
N ILE A 289 -8.04 16.65 -24.85
CA ILE A 289 -6.94 15.69 -24.64
C ILE A 289 -6.33 15.28 -25.98
N LEU A 290 -7.15 14.83 -26.94
CA LEU A 290 -6.67 14.36 -28.24
C LEU A 290 -5.96 15.45 -29.07
N SER A 291 -6.29 16.72 -28.88
CA SER A 291 -5.65 17.84 -29.58
C SER A 291 -4.32 18.28 -28.98
N HIS A 292 -4.04 17.89 -27.72
CA HIS A 292 -2.85 18.29 -26.99
C HIS A 292 -1.84 17.17 -26.79
N LEU A 293 -2.25 15.92 -27.02
CA LEU A 293 -1.33 14.77 -26.95
C LEU A 293 -0.44 14.69 -28.18
N SER A 294 0.76 14.14 -27.99
CA SER A 294 1.62 13.68 -29.07
C SER A 294 0.90 12.65 -29.96
N ALA A 295 1.32 12.53 -31.21
CA ALA A 295 0.65 11.65 -32.18
C ALA A 295 0.56 10.18 -31.69
N ASP A 296 1.64 9.67 -31.09
CA ASP A 296 1.72 8.28 -30.57
C ASP A 296 0.80 8.07 -29.37
N ASN A 297 0.79 9.00 -28.42
CA ASN A 297 -0.07 8.92 -27.25
C ASN A 297 -1.55 9.17 -27.61
N ALA A 298 -1.83 10.04 -28.58
CA ALA A 298 -3.18 10.20 -29.10
C ALA A 298 -3.69 8.92 -29.81
N ALA A 299 -2.82 8.20 -30.52
CA ALA A 299 -3.13 6.90 -31.09
C ALA A 299 -3.43 5.87 -29.98
N THR A 300 -2.57 5.76 -28.98
CA THR A 300 -2.79 4.91 -27.81
C THR A 300 -4.10 5.25 -27.10
N PHE A 301 -4.37 6.51 -26.83
CA PHE A 301 -5.61 6.95 -26.17
C PHE A 301 -6.89 6.57 -26.96
N ARG A 302 -6.85 6.59 -28.29
CA ARG A 302 -7.98 6.16 -29.13
C ARG A 302 -8.26 4.67 -29.06
N THR A 303 -7.23 3.84 -28.83
CA THR A 303 -7.36 2.37 -28.75
C THR A 303 -7.84 1.89 -27.39
N LEU A 304 -7.78 2.73 -26.35
CA LEU A 304 -8.23 2.35 -25.01
C LEU A 304 -9.76 2.19 -24.97
N PRO A 305 -10.28 1.20 -24.24
CA PRO A 305 -11.69 1.12 -23.91
C PRO A 305 -12.18 2.39 -23.25
N SER A 306 -13.44 2.75 -23.53
CA SER A 306 -14.02 4.04 -23.13
C SER A 306 -13.97 4.28 -21.61
N GLY A 307 -14.16 3.24 -20.80
CA GLY A 307 -14.07 3.28 -19.34
C GLY A 307 -12.67 3.67 -18.86
N VAL A 308 -11.63 3.01 -19.41
CA VAL A 308 -10.23 3.31 -19.09
C VAL A 308 -9.84 4.71 -19.53
N ALA A 309 -10.14 5.07 -20.79
CA ALA A 309 -9.86 6.41 -21.31
C ALA A 309 -10.52 7.50 -20.45
N ARG A 310 -11.75 7.26 -19.97
CA ARG A 310 -12.46 8.16 -19.06
C ARG A 310 -11.74 8.29 -17.73
N GLN A 311 -11.37 7.17 -17.09
CA GLN A 311 -10.68 7.18 -15.80
C GLN A 311 -9.32 7.89 -15.88
N LEU A 312 -8.57 7.68 -16.96
CA LEU A 312 -7.30 8.39 -17.20
C LEU A 312 -7.49 9.91 -17.39
N SER A 313 -8.70 10.35 -17.75
CA SER A 313 -9.06 11.76 -17.99
C SER A 313 -9.59 12.47 -16.76
N LEU A 314 -9.87 11.74 -15.65
CA LEU A 314 -10.39 12.31 -14.40
C LEU A 314 -9.33 13.02 -13.58
N ASP A 315 -9.79 13.69 -12.51
CA ASP A 315 -8.93 14.40 -11.55
C ASP A 315 -7.84 13.50 -10.97
N ARG A 316 -6.71 14.15 -10.69
CA ARG A 316 -5.55 13.50 -10.05
C ARG A 316 -5.73 13.51 -8.52
N ASP A 317 -5.01 12.59 -7.85
CA ASP A 317 -4.88 12.62 -6.41
C ASP A 317 -4.12 13.90 -5.96
N PRO A 318 -4.09 14.23 -4.66
CA PRO A 318 -3.35 15.40 -4.17
C PRO A 318 -1.83 15.39 -4.50
N HIS A 319 -1.29 14.26 -4.91
CA HIS A 319 0.09 14.08 -5.33
C HIS A 319 0.29 14.22 -6.85
N GLY A 320 -0.80 14.44 -7.62
CA GLY A 320 -0.78 14.59 -9.08
C GLY A 320 -0.78 13.26 -9.85
N ASN A 321 -1.12 12.15 -9.21
CA ASN A 321 -1.14 10.83 -9.85
C ASN A 321 -2.56 10.42 -10.29
N VAL A 322 -2.64 9.60 -11.32
CA VAL A 322 -3.89 8.90 -11.69
C VAL A 322 -4.36 8.04 -10.51
N GLN A 323 -5.66 8.03 -10.26
CA GLN A 323 -6.25 7.14 -9.26
C GLN A 323 -6.49 5.76 -9.88
N VAL A 324 -5.42 4.97 -10.02
CA VAL A 324 -5.47 3.66 -10.70
C VAL A 324 -6.36 2.64 -10.02
N SER A 325 -6.62 2.77 -8.72
CA SER A 325 -7.58 1.93 -7.99
C SER A 325 -9.00 2.02 -8.53
N LEU A 326 -9.34 3.15 -9.15
CA LEU A 326 -10.65 3.36 -9.80
C LEU A 326 -10.74 2.76 -11.21
N ILE A 327 -9.63 2.25 -11.75
CA ILE A 327 -9.62 1.55 -13.03
C ILE A 327 -9.92 0.08 -12.78
N GLU A 328 -11.02 -0.40 -13.30
CA GLU A 328 -11.46 -1.80 -13.19
C GLU A 328 -10.65 -2.69 -14.16
N THR A 329 -9.34 -2.77 -13.92
CA THR A 329 -8.39 -3.49 -14.79
C THR A 329 -8.71 -4.97 -14.87
N GLU A 330 -9.21 -5.57 -13.80
CA GLU A 330 -9.66 -6.96 -13.72
C GLU A 330 -10.86 -7.23 -14.65
N GLU A 331 -11.83 -6.32 -14.72
CA GLU A 331 -12.96 -6.42 -15.63
C GLU A 331 -12.52 -6.23 -17.07
N LEU A 332 -11.72 -5.21 -17.33
CA LEU A 332 -11.15 -4.94 -18.64
C LEU A 332 -10.45 -6.17 -19.22
N LEU A 333 -9.57 -6.78 -18.45
CA LEU A 333 -8.84 -7.98 -18.89
C LEU A 333 -9.78 -9.14 -19.14
N ALA A 334 -10.76 -9.35 -18.27
CA ALA A 334 -11.75 -10.41 -18.42
C ALA A 334 -12.61 -10.22 -19.69
N GLU A 335 -13.07 -9.01 -19.97
CA GLU A 335 -13.82 -8.69 -21.20
C GLU A 335 -12.97 -8.95 -22.46
N MET A 336 -11.74 -8.41 -22.50
CA MET A 336 -10.86 -8.58 -23.66
C MET A 336 -10.47 -10.05 -23.87
N VAL A 337 -10.25 -10.82 -22.81
CA VAL A 337 -10.02 -12.28 -22.90
C VAL A 337 -11.25 -12.99 -23.47
N GLY A 338 -12.45 -12.62 -23.01
CA GLY A 338 -13.70 -13.16 -23.49
C GLY A 338 -13.90 -12.92 -24.99
N ASP A 339 -13.62 -11.70 -25.45
CA ASP A 339 -13.71 -11.32 -26.88
C ASP A 339 -12.72 -12.15 -27.73
N LEU A 340 -11.48 -12.26 -27.29
CA LEU A 340 -10.47 -13.05 -27.99
C LEU A 340 -10.83 -14.54 -28.04
N LEU A 341 -11.34 -15.12 -26.95
CA LEU A 341 -11.80 -16.51 -26.90
C LEU A 341 -13.01 -16.73 -27.82
N ALA A 342 -13.90 -15.74 -27.95
CA ALA A 342 -15.02 -15.79 -28.88
C ALA A 342 -14.56 -15.77 -30.37
N GLU A 343 -13.50 -15.04 -30.68
CA GLU A 343 -12.85 -15.09 -31.99
C GLU A 343 -12.19 -16.46 -32.22
N TRP A 344 -11.44 -16.97 -31.27
CA TRP A 344 -10.83 -18.30 -31.35
C TRP A 344 -11.86 -19.43 -31.49
N ALA A 345 -13.03 -19.28 -30.87
CA ALA A 345 -14.12 -20.24 -31.03
C ALA A 345 -14.64 -20.29 -32.47
N LYS A 346 -14.77 -19.13 -33.14
CA LYS A 346 -15.17 -19.06 -34.57
C LYS A 346 -14.13 -19.72 -35.49
N GLU A 347 -12.86 -19.64 -35.11
CA GLU A 347 -11.75 -20.23 -35.81
C GLU A 347 -11.53 -21.73 -35.47
N GLY A 348 -12.31 -22.28 -34.54
CA GLY A 348 -12.16 -23.68 -34.07
C GLY A 348 -10.96 -23.91 -33.14
N LYS A 349 -10.36 -22.85 -32.61
CA LYS A 349 -9.20 -22.92 -31.70
C LYS A 349 -9.60 -23.00 -30.21
N TYR A 350 -10.86 -22.71 -29.90
CA TYR A 350 -11.38 -22.75 -28.53
C TYR A 350 -12.75 -23.41 -28.50
N ASN A 351 -12.94 -24.34 -27.57
CA ASN A 351 -14.22 -25.06 -27.39
C ASN A 351 -14.60 -25.18 -25.91
N GLY A 352 -14.22 -24.20 -25.11
CA GLY A 352 -14.51 -24.16 -23.68
C GLY A 352 -15.71 -23.29 -23.32
N LYS A 353 -15.91 -23.16 -22.00
CA LYS A 353 -16.84 -22.19 -21.41
C LYS A 353 -16.03 -21.16 -20.63
N PHE A 354 -16.27 -19.90 -20.90
CA PHE A 354 -15.63 -18.81 -20.20
C PHE A 354 -16.68 -17.93 -19.54
N ALA A 355 -16.74 -17.99 -18.23
CA ALA A 355 -17.59 -17.14 -17.39
C ALA A 355 -16.72 -16.59 -16.25
N THR A 356 -16.86 -15.32 -15.93
CA THR A 356 -15.97 -14.59 -15.03
C THR A 356 -16.67 -14.07 -13.80
N ILE A 357 -15.91 -13.98 -12.70
CA ILE A 357 -16.27 -13.25 -11.49
C ILE A 357 -15.09 -12.33 -11.16
N HIS A 358 -15.41 -11.08 -10.81
CA HIS A 358 -14.41 -10.04 -10.53
C HIS A 358 -14.37 -9.73 -9.05
N HIS A 359 -13.16 -9.48 -8.53
CA HIS A 359 -12.93 -9.14 -7.14
C HIS A 359 -11.90 -8.01 -7.07
N PHE A 360 -12.06 -7.14 -6.09
CA PHE A 360 -11.03 -6.19 -5.69
C PHE A 360 -10.73 -6.37 -4.21
N LEU A 361 -9.52 -6.82 -3.89
CA LEU A 361 -9.03 -6.94 -2.53
C LEU A 361 -8.17 -5.70 -2.19
N GLY A 362 -8.68 -4.88 -1.32
CA GLY A 362 -8.12 -3.57 -1.03
C GLY A 362 -8.17 -3.20 0.45
N TYR A 363 -9.21 -2.51 0.85
CA TYR A 363 -9.32 -1.95 2.21
C TYR A 363 -9.43 -3.01 3.30
N GLU A 364 -9.89 -4.22 2.99
CA GLU A 364 -9.95 -5.37 3.90
C GLU A 364 -8.56 -5.67 4.49
N GLY A 365 -7.52 -5.69 3.63
CA GLY A 365 -6.14 -5.88 4.09
C GLY A 365 -5.55 -4.64 4.76
N ARG A 366 -5.93 -3.43 4.31
CA ARG A 366 -5.46 -2.18 4.94
C ARG A 366 -5.93 -1.99 6.36
N CYS A 367 -7.09 -2.52 6.71
CA CYS A 367 -7.75 -2.29 7.99
C CYS A 367 -7.91 -3.57 8.82
N ALA A 368 -7.34 -4.68 8.37
CA ALA A 368 -7.33 -5.93 9.12
C ALA A 368 -6.62 -5.76 10.47
N ALA A 369 -7.02 -6.53 11.46
CA ALA A 369 -6.26 -6.65 12.69
C ALA A 369 -4.85 -7.18 12.36
N PRO A 370 -3.80 -6.65 12.97
CA PRO A 370 -2.43 -7.02 12.62
C PRO A 370 -2.16 -8.50 12.87
N SER A 371 -1.44 -9.14 11.95
CA SER A 371 -0.86 -10.46 12.19
C SER A 371 0.08 -10.42 13.40
N ASN A 372 0.41 -11.57 13.97
CA ASN A 372 1.36 -11.62 15.08
C ASN A 372 2.70 -10.96 14.71
N PHE A 373 3.15 -11.17 13.46
CA PHE A 373 4.36 -10.51 12.96
C PHE A 373 4.23 -8.98 12.98
N ASP A 374 3.20 -8.43 12.36
CA ASP A 374 2.99 -6.97 12.33
C ASP A 374 2.68 -6.40 13.71
N ALA A 375 1.98 -7.13 14.58
CA ALA A 375 1.70 -6.70 15.94
C ALA A 375 3.01 -6.47 16.72
N ASP A 376 3.91 -7.44 16.69
CA ASP A 376 5.23 -7.37 17.36
C ASP A 376 6.16 -6.37 16.66
N TYR A 377 6.18 -6.38 15.33
CA TYR A 377 7.03 -5.49 14.53
C TYR A 377 6.67 -4.02 14.75
N CYS A 378 5.38 -3.68 14.71
CA CYS A 378 4.90 -2.32 14.94
C CYS A 378 5.18 -1.86 16.38
N TYR A 379 4.98 -2.74 17.36
CA TYR A 379 5.32 -2.44 18.75
C TYR A 379 6.83 -2.16 18.90
N ALA A 380 7.67 -2.96 18.26
CA ALA A 380 9.12 -2.76 18.24
C ALA A 380 9.52 -1.45 17.53
N LEU A 381 8.84 -1.07 16.42
CA LEU A 381 9.06 0.22 15.74
C LEU A 381 8.75 1.41 16.67
N GLY A 382 7.62 1.38 17.36
CA GLY A 382 7.24 2.41 18.34
C GLY A 382 8.25 2.53 19.47
N THR A 383 8.70 1.41 20.00
CA THR A 383 9.77 1.33 21.02
C THR A 383 11.08 1.90 20.47
N SER A 384 11.49 1.53 19.26
CA SER A 384 12.66 2.08 18.57
C SER A 384 12.60 3.60 18.45
N ALA A 385 11.45 4.14 18.07
CA ALA A 385 11.26 5.59 17.96
C ALA A 385 11.46 6.29 19.31
N ALA A 386 10.92 5.74 20.41
CA ALA A 386 11.12 6.26 21.75
C ALA A 386 12.60 6.31 22.13
N HIS A 387 13.35 5.23 21.84
CA HIS A 387 14.80 5.15 22.15
C HIS A 387 15.61 6.12 21.27
N LEU A 388 15.25 6.33 20.00
CA LEU A 388 15.90 7.35 19.16
C LEU A 388 15.70 8.75 19.74
N ILE A 389 14.50 9.07 20.22
CA ILE A 389 14.19 10.34 20.86
C ILE A 389 15.01 10.50 22.14
N ALA A 390 15.03 9.49 23.02
CA ALA A 390 15.77 9.52 24.26
C ALA A 390 17.28 9.70 24.06
N ASN A 391 17.81 9.29 22.89
CA ASN A 391 19.19 9.49 22.45
C ASN A 391 19.41 10.76 21.63
N GLY A 392 18.49 11.70 21.62
CA GLY A 392 18.62 13.01 20.97
C GLY A 392 18.67 12.97 19.44
N LYS A 393 18.15 11.91 18.79
CA LYS A 393 18.16 11.76 17.32
C LYS A 393 16.99 12.54 16.69
N THR A 394 17.23 13.14 15.54
CA THR A 394 16.23 13.80 14.70
C THR A 394 16.51 13.54 13.22
N GLY A 395 15.46 13.50 12.38
CA GLY A 395 15.60 13.17 10.95
C GLY A 395 15.94 11.69 10.71
N TYR A 396 15.63 10.82 11.67
CA TYR A 396 15.82 9.37 11.59
C TYR A 396 14.49 8.65 11.34
N MET A 397 14.58 7.54 10.64
CA MET A 397 13.50 6.54 10.58
C MET A 397 13.81 5.41 11.54
N ALA A 398 12.82 5.03 12.35
CA ALA A 398 12.90 3.85 13.21
C ALA A 398 12.94 2.60 12.32
N ILE A 399 13.79 1.65 12.63
CA ILE A 399 13.93 0.37 11.93
C ILE A 399 14.05 -0.79 12.92
N VAL A 400 13.68 -1.97 12.44
CA VAL A 400 13.94 -3.26 13.11
C VAL A 400 14.57 -4.19 12.09
N LYS A 401 15.65 -4.84 12.44
CA LYS A 401 16.37 -5.79 11.59
C LYS A 401 16.36 -7.19 12.17
N ASN A 402 16.75 -8.17 11.36
CA ASN A 402 16.74 -9.59 11.68
C ASN A 402 15.33 -10.13 11.88
N THR A 403 14.40 -9.61 11.07
CA THR A 403 12.95 -9.85 11.18
C THR A 403 12.53 -11.27 10.77
N THR A 404 13.43 -12.06 10.16
CA THR A 404 13.22 -13.48 9.90
C THR A 404 13.48 -14.37 11.13
N ALA A 405 14.10 -13.83 12.18
CA ALA A 405 14.30 -14.50 13.47
C ALA A 405 13.08 -14.31 14.38
N LYS A 406 13.13 -14.90 15.57
CA LYS A 406 12.11 -14.66 16.59
C LYS A 406 12.15 -13.21 17.10
N PRO A 407 11.02 -12.65 17.58
CA PRO A 407 10.95 -11.25 18.03
C PRO A 407 11.98 -10.86 19.08
N GLU A 408 12.34 -11.77 19.99
CA GLU A 408 13.38 -11.55 21.02
C GLU A 408 14.79 -11.36 20.44
N ASP A 409 15.04 -11.83 19.22
CA ASP A 409 16.32 -11.71 18.52
C ASP A 409 16.36 -10.51 17.55
N TRP A 410 15.28 -9.77 17.43
CA TRP A 410 15.22 -8.62 16.55
C TRP A 410 16.13 -7.48 17.04
N LYS A 411 16.58 -6.65 16.10
CA LYS A 411 17.51 -5.55 16.37
C LYS A 411 16.86 -4.22 16.04
N ALA A 412 16.42 -3.52 17.07
CA ALA A 412 15.92 -2.16 16.97
C ALA A 412 17.03 -1.17 16.62
N GLY A 413 16.72 -0.14 15.84
CA GLY A 413 17.68 0.88 15.43
C GLY A 413 17.03 2.07 14.72
N GLY A 414 17.87 2.85 14.07
CA GLY A 414 17.44 3.98 13.28
C GLY A 414 18.39 4.26 12.12
N VAL A 415 17.86 4.77 11.02
CA VAL A 415 18.60 5.21 9.84
C VAL A 415 18.27 6.67 9.53
N PRO A 416 19.25 7.53 9.19
CA PRO A 416 18.96 8.87 8.71
C PRO A 416 18.07 8.80 7.46
N ILE A 417 16.95 9.54 7.45
CA ILE A 417 16.00 9.50 6.32
C ILE A 417 16.68 9.96 5.03
N THR A 418 17.61 10.92 5.12
CA THR A 418 18.40 11.42 3.98
C THR A 418 19.19 10.33 3.25
N MET A 419 19.59 9.25 3.93
CA MET A 419 20.29 8.12 3.29
C MET A 419 19.42 7.30 2.34
N MET A 420 18.10 7.47 2.39
CA MET A 420 17.13 6.75 1.58
C MET A 420 16.54 7.61 0.47
N MET A 421 16.93 8.88 0.39
CA MET A 421 16.38 9.84 -0.55
C MET A 421 17.14 9.85 -1.88
N ASN A 422 16.38 10.03 -2.96
CA ASN A 422 16.86 10.32 -4.29
C ASN A 422 16.19 11.59 -4.83
N MET A 423 16.76 12.19 -5.88
CA MET A 423 16.13 13.30 -6.58
C MET A 423 15.29 12.75 -7.74
N GLU A 424 13.98 13.01 -7.71
CA GLU A 424 13.04 12.64 -8.77
C GLU A 424 12.31 13.86 -9.31
N ARG A 425 11.98 13.83 -10.60
CA ARG A 425 11.17 14.89 -11.21
C ARG A 425 9.69 14.66 -10.87
N ARG A 426 9.10 15.56 -10.08
CA ARG A 426 7.69 15.56 -9.73
C ARG A 426 7.07 16.94 -9.99
N ASN A 427 5.95 16.99 -10.68
CA ASN A 427 5.26 18.23 -11.06
C ASN A 427 6.20 19.24 -11.75
N GLY A 428 7.09 18.75 -12.64
CA GLY A 428 8.03 19.57 -13.37
C GLY A 428 9.31 20.00 -12.62
N GLU A 429 9.41 19.74 -11.31
CA GLU A 429 10.53 20.09 -10.45
C GLU A 429 11.27 18.87 -9.93
N MET A 430 12.59 19.02 -9.68
CA MET A 430 13.40 17.99 -9.01
C MET A 430 13.15 18.07 -7.50
N LYS A 431 12.56 17.00 -6.93
CA LYS A 431 12.24 16.92 -5.50
C LYS A 431 12.94 15.72 -4.85
N PRO A 432 13.40 15.85 -3.60
CA PRO A 432 13.90 14.71 -2.85
C PRO A 432 12.73 13.80 -2.47
N VAL A 433 12.87 12.50 -2.74
CA VAL A 433 11.87 11.47 -2.42
C VAL A 433 12.57 10.22 -1.94
N ILE A 434 11.92 9.44 -1.10
CA ILE A 434 12.39 8.10 -0.74
C ILE A 434 12.15 7.18 -1.92
N ARG A 435 13.21 6.48 -2.34
CA ARG A 435 13.15 5.55 -3.47
C ARG A 435 12.26 4.36 -3.16
N LYS A 436 11.31 4.08 -4.04
CA LYS A 436 10.46 2.89 -3.99
C LYS A 436 11.22 1.67 -4.52
N ALA A 437 11.08 0.56 -3.81
CA ALA A 437 11.59 -0.72 -4.26
C ALA A 437 10.58 -1.40 -5.18
N LEU A 438 10.96 -1.68 -6.40
CA LEU A 438 10.21 -2.52 -7.33
C LEU A 438 10.51 -3.99 -7.07
N VAL A 439 9.68 -4.89 -7.63
CA VAL A 439 9.98 -6.34 -7.62
C VAL A 439 11.29 -6.56 -8.39
N ASP A 440 12.27 -7.13 -7.72
CA ASP A 440 13.52 -7.53 -8.35
C ASP A 440 13.32 -8.82 -9.14
N LEU A 441 13.28 -8.69 -10.48
CA LEU A 441 13.12 -9.82 -11.40
C LEU A 441 14.32 -10.78 -11.41
N ASN A 442 15.45 -10.37 -10.85
CA ASN A 442 16.61 -11.19 -10.61
C ASN A 442 16.65 -11.77 -9.20
N GLY A 443 15.76 -11.32 -8.33
CA GLY A 443 15.64 -11.76 -6.94
C GLY A 443 15.08 -13.18 -6.81
N LYS A 444 15.41 -13.85 -5.72
CA LYS A 444 14.96 -15.20 -5.43
C LYS A 444 13.43 -15.36 -5.41
N PRO A 445 12.64 -14.42 -4.81
CA PRO A 445 11.19 -14.55 -4.80
C PRO A 445 10.58 -14.62 -6.21
N PHE A 446 10.96 -13.70 -7.09
CA PHE A 446 10.45 -13.71 -8.46
C PHE A 446 10.94 -14.95 -9.24
N LYS A 447 12.21 -15.34 -9.13
CA LYS A 447 12.74 -16.54 -9.79
C LYS A 447 12.03 -17.82 -9.33
N THR A 448 11.69 -17.92 -8.04
CA THR A 448 10.92 -19.05 -7.50
C THR A 448 9.52 -19.11 -8.13
N PHE A 449 8.83 -17.99 -8.19
CA PHE A 449 7.54 -17.86 -8.88
C PHE A 449 7.67 -18.21 -10.38
N ALA A 450 8.63 -17.61 -11.08
CA ALA A 450 8.81 -17.79 -12.51
C ALA A 450 9.12 -19.23 -12.91
N ALA A 451 9.78 -19.99 -12.04
CA ALA A 451 10.09 -21.40 -12.27
C ALA A 451 8.86 -22.34 -12.16
N GLN A 452 7.79 -21.90 -11.48
CA GLN A 452 6.64 -22.75 -11.18
C GLN A 452 5.36 -22.30 -11.89
N ARG A 453 5.25 -21.03 -12.28
CA ARG A 453 4.02 -20.42 -12.79
C ARG A 453 3.45 -21.09 -14.05
N ASP A 454 4.30 -21.66 -14.91
CA ASP A 454 3.84 -22.34 -16.12
C ASP A 454 3.11 -23.66 -15.77
N GLU A 455 3.56 -24.36 -14.73
CA GLU A 455 2.83 -25.49 -14.18
C GLU A 455 1.51 -25.05 -13.58
N TRP A 456 1.50 -23.99 -12.77
CA TRP A 456 0.29 -23.47 -12.16
C TRP A 456 -0.74 -22.98 -13.19
N ALA A 457 -0.27 -22.42 -14.31
CA ALA A 457 -1.16 -21.94 -15.37
C ALA A 457 -2.04 -23.07 -15.96
N TYR A 458 -1.50 -24.27 -16.03
CA TYR A 458 -2.15 -25.38 -16.72
C TYR A 458 -2.70 -26.46 -15.78
N THR A 459 -2.40 -26.38 -14.49
CA THR A 459 -2.84 -27.34 -13.49
C THR A 459 -3.66 -26.69 -12.39
N THR A 460 -4.22 -27.49 -11.49
CA THR A 460 -4.87 -27.00 -10.28
C THR A 460 -3.94 -27.28 -9.09
N SER A 461 -2.92 -26.42 -8.94
CA SER A 461 -1.86 -26.52 -7.92
C SER A 461 -2.13 -25.65 -6.69
N TYR A 462 -3.37 -25.26 -6.44
CA TYR A 462 -3.78 -24.33 -5.41
C TYR A 462 -3.31 -24.71 -4.01
N VAL A 463 -2.87 -23.70 -3.25
CA VAL A 463 -2.59 -23.78 -1.83
C VAL A 463 -3.60 -22.94 -1.08
N TYR A 464 -4.15 -23.51 -0.03
CA TYR A 464 -5.22 -22.87 0.75
C TYR A 464 -4.69 -22.42 2.11
N PRO A 465 -4.18 -21.19 2.23
CA PRO A 465 -3.77 -20.64 3.51
C PRO A 465 -4.96 -20.60 4.48
N GLY A 466 -4.70 -20.95 5.73
CA GLY A 466 -5.69 -20.81 6.79
C GLY A 466 -5.90 -19.37 7.23
N PRO A 467 -6.80 -19.13 8.18
CA PRO A 467 -7.08 -17.81 8.71
C PRO A 467 -5.84 -17.21 9.36
N VAL A 468 -5.70 -15.87 9.24
CA VAL A 468 -4.57 -15.10 9.77
C VAL A 468 -4.54 -15.11 11.31
N GLN A 469 -5.72 -15.19 11.92
CA GLN A 469 -5.91 -15.28 13.37
C GLN A 469 -6.99 -16.30 13.72
N TYR A 470 -6.67 -17.19 14.66
CA TYR A 470 -7.61 -18.17 15.19
C TYR A 470 -8.22 -17.78 16.53
N TRP A 471 -7.75 -16.71 17.12
CA TRP A 471 -8.09 -16.38 18.49
C TRP A 471 -8.37 -14.90 18.66
N GLY A 472 -9.24 -14.67 19.59
CA GLY A 472 -9.73 -13.38 20.01
C GLY A 472 -10.47 -13.54 21.32
N PRO A 473 -11.18 -12.52 21.77
CA PRO A 473 -12.07 -12.62 22.92
C PRO A 473 -13.14 -13.68 22.67
N SER A 474 -13.37 -14.55 23.66
CA SER A 474 -14.36 -15.65 23.54
C SER A 474 -15.79 -15.16 23.28
N ASP A 475 -16.12 -13.96 23.72
CA ASP A 475 -17.39 -13.29 23.42
C ASP A 475 -17.54 -12.85 21.96
N VAL A 476 -16.47 -12.94 21.17
CA VAL A 476 -16.47 -12.68 19.72
C VAL A 476 -16.22 -13.95 18.92
N CYS A 477 -15.16 -14.71 19.28
CA CYS A 477 -14.67 -15.82 18.47
C CYS A 477 -15.42 -17.13 18.69
N ASP A 478 -15.93 -17.35 19.94
CA ASP A 478 -16.51 -18.62 20.35
C ASP A 478 -18.04 -18.58 20.41
N GLN A 479 -18.66 -17.47 20.09
CA GLN A 479 -20.10 -17.31 20.13
C GLN A 479 -20.75 -17.72 18.79
N CYS A 480 -21.98 -18.20 18.87
CA CYS A 480 -22.79 -18.39 17.67
C CYS A 480 -23.18 -17.05 17.04
N THR A 481 -23.78 -17.10 15.85
CA THR A 481 -24.15 -15.86 15.13
C THR A 481 -25.12 -15.01 15.97
N LYS A 482 -25.03 -13.69 15.81
CA LYS A 482 -25.89 -12.75 16.56
C LYS A 482 -27.37 -12.94 16.26
N THR A 483 -27.72 -13.31 15.03
CA THR A 483 -29.10 -13.64 14.66
C THR A 483 -29.62 -14.83 15.46
N LEU A 484 -28.82 -15.90 15.56
CA LEU A 484 -29.20 -17.08 16.33
C LEU A 484 -29.34 -16.77 17.82
N GLN A 485 -28.49 -15.93 18.39
CA GLN A 485 -28.64 -15.46 19.78
C GLN A 485 -29.98 -14.76 19.97
N LEU A 486 -30.29 -13.79 19.09
CA LEU A 486 -31.52 -12.99 19.16
C LEU A 486 -32.80 -13.84 18.91
N GLU A 487 -32.69 -14.90 18.14
CA GLU A 487 -33.82 -15.83 17.93
C GLU A 487 -34.14 -16.66 19.17
N HIS A 488 -33.22 -16.74 20.12
CA HIS A 488 -33.35 -17.52 21.35
C HIS A 488 -33.46 -16.67 22.64
N GLU A 489 -33.42 -15.35 22.51
CA GLU A 489 -33.79 -14.41 23.59
C GLU A 489 -35.31 -14.24 23.69
#